data_9cf5530b28458cd4391be24456b932c8
#
_entry.id   9cf5530b28458cd4391be24456b932c8
#
_cell.length_a   1.000
_cell.length_b   1.000
_cell.length_c   1.000
_cell.angle_alpha   90.00
_cell.angle_beta   90.00
_cell.angle_gamma   90.00
#
_symmetry.space_group_name_H-M   'P 1'
#
loop_
_entity.id
_entity.type
_entity.pdbx_description
1 polymer ?
#
loop_
_entity_poly.entity_id
_entity_poly.type
_entity_poly.pdbx_seq_one_letter_code
_entity_poly.pdbx_strand_id
1 'polypeptide(L)'
;MASSGPKDPATDPSRRPPRGSVPNQDGLSRLGSMIDAQGGPRTTPGDGRARTSRASRRRGATGPTSTFDESGLRALGEEIRGNGAKRKPASHRMKKPPRRFRKTKWAVLTVGVVLLVLVGGAGAYAYHLDHEIHHISVKGLVDSPTTGADAGTENILMVGSTDRCALTVQNPAYGLCSEGVTGVNSDVVMILHLDPNKHTVSVLSIPRDLFVPNARTTGANKIDAALYQGPSQLVAAINEDFGIPIQHYVVLNFDTFANVVNDLGGVNMYFPMPVFDAYSGLNQQTTGCIHLDGTEALQVVRARHLQYKGAGVTTDEPQYWPAENLSDLARIRRDHEFLRVLATAVSKNGLSNPVTDTQLVSGVAPQLQVDSSFSLSDMVNLILDFHGVNANSAPQLTLPVEVDQFGSYTYKGVPGYGDIEFPYNTQDQQVIDQFLGVGPTTDTMHGGKLPSPGAVTVSVENGSGTYNQATDTSTALQALGYHVAGIGDVTPVGEQAETVVYYAQMTPADEAAAQTVANSLSGSVIMALDPTQVTDGAQVTVVTGTQFTVNPPAPATPTTAAGATPTTAAAPATTAAAPTTTTTTSASGGAFQAPSAAVTPLQPWDPRSCTPGGGEGT
;
A
#
# COMPACT_ATOMS: atom_id res chain seq x y z
N MET A 1 28.03 -65.23 24.84
CA MET A 1 28.44 -64.82 23.51
C MET A 1 28.28 -63.32 23.48
N ALA A 2 29.40 -62.61 23.44
CA ALA A 2 29.52 -61.19 23.56
C ALA A 2 29.23 -60.48 22.24
N SER A 3 28.39 -59.44 22.24
CA SER A 3 28.20 -58.52 21.13
C SER A 3 28.82 -57.17 21.50
N SER A 4 29.85 -56.80 20.76
CA SER A 4 30.62 -55.58 20.90
C SER A 4 29.90 -54.40 20.20
N GLY A 5 29.60 -53.30 20.97
CA GLY A 5 29.17 -52.02 20.44
C GLY A 5 30.36 -51.17 19.92
N PRO A 6 30.14 -50.21 19.01
CA PRO A 6 31.23 -49.39 18.48
C PRO A 6 31.65 -48.28 19.45
N LYS A 7 32.98 -48.05 19.46
CA LYS A 7 33.67 -47.04 20.29
C LYS A 7 33.57 -45.67 19.62
N ASP A 8 33.33 -44.64 20.44
CA ASP A 8 33.50 -43.22 20.13
C ASP A 8 34.96 -42.87 19.82
N PRO A 9 35.26 -42.04 18.81
CA PRO A 9 36.61 -41.51 18.62
C PRO A 9 36.83 -40.26 19.48
N ALA A 10 37.91 -40.32 20.26
CA ALA A 10 38.42 -39.29 21.12
C ALA A 10 38.74 -37.97 20.39
N THR A 11 38.42 -36.87 21.05
CA THR A 11 38.79 -35.51 20.71
C THR A 11 40.27 -35.24 20.77
N ASP A 12 40.89 -34.87 19.66
CA ASP A 12 42.26 -34.36 19.55
C ASP A 12 42.26 -32.81 19.62
N PRO A 13 42.94 -32.15 20.56
CA PRO A 13 42.86 -30.70 20.78
C PRO A 13 43.86 -29.87 19.94
N SER A 14 44.47 -30.41 18.87
CA SER A 14 45.60 -29.75 18.17
C SER A 14 45.32 -29.18 16.78
N ARG A 15 44.09 -29.08 16.30
CA ARG A 15 43.82 -28.46 15.00
C ARG A 15 43.21 -27.04 15.16
N ARG A 16 44.08 -26.04 15.03
CA ARG A 16 43.66 -24.66 14.76
C ARG A 16 43.20 -24.51 13.30
N PRO A 17 42.10 -23.83 13.01
CA PRO A 17 41.73 -23.48 11.65
C PRO A 17 42.68 -22.40 11.09
N PRO A 18 42.91 -22.32 9.78
CA PRO A 18 43.79 -21.32 9.16
C PRO A 18 43.14 -19.93 9.23
N ARG A 19 43.95 -18.94 9.62
CA ARG A 19 43.60 -17.51 9.61
C ARG A 19 43.31 -17.09 8.17
N GLY A 20 42.08 -16.61 7.91
CA GLY A 20 41.73 -15.89 6.70
C GLY A 20 42.52 -14.58 6.60
N SER A 21 43.13 -14.35 5.45
CA SER A 21 43.88 -13.15 5.08
C SER A 21 42.96 -11.95 5.00
N VAL A 22 43.35 -10.89 5.72
CA VAL A 22 42.74 -9.57 5.67
C VAL A 22 43.00 -8.97 4.26
N PRO A 23 42.00 -8.40 3.57
CA PRO A 23 42.26 -7.70 2.32
C PRO A 23 42.99 -6.37 2.58
N ASN A 24 43.99 -6.11 1.76
CA ASN A 24 44.92 -5.01 1.79
C ASN A 24 44.20 -3.67 1.54
N GLN A 25 44.53 -2.64 2.36
CA GLN A 25 43.97 -1.29 2.32
C GLN A 25 44.39 -0.43 1.11
N ASP A 26 45.09 -0.98 0.14
CA ASP A 26 45.61 -0.23 -1.01
C ASP A 26 44.61 0.02 -2.15
N GLY A 27 43.39 -0.46 -2.03
CA GLY A 27 42.32 -0.28 -3.04
C GLY A 27 41.59 1.07 -3.00
N LEU A 28 41.58 1.73 -1.86
CA LEU A 28 40.81 2.98 -1.66
C LEU A 28 41.56 4.26 -2.01
N SER A 29 42.87 4.21 -2.19
CA SER A 29 43.69 5.37 -2.55
C SER A 29 43.69 5.68 -4.06
N ARG A 30 43.18 4.81 -4.91
CA ARG A 30 43.14 5.00 -6.37
C ARG A 30 41.83 5.60 -6.91
N LEU A 31 40.78 5.70 -6.10
CA LEU A 31 39.54 6.33 -6.54
C LEU A 31 39.50 7.85 -6.31
N GLY A 32 40.39 8.39 -5.47
CA GLY A 32 40.45 9.82 -5.15
C GLY A 32 41.19 10.68 -6.19
N SER A 33 41.95 10.06 -7.10
CA SER A 33 42.80 10.79 -8.05
C SER A 33 42.23 10.93 -9.47
N MET A 34 41.03 10.47 -9.73
CA MET A 34 40.39 10.56 -11.05
C MET A 34 39.31 11.65 -11.18
N ILE A 35 39.06 12.44 -10.13
CA ILE A 35 38.01 13.48 -10.15
C ILE A 35 38.61 14.90 -10.39
N ASP A 36 39.94 15.09 -10.32
CA ASP A 36 40.54 16.42 -10.45
C ASP A 36 41.11 16.78 -11.83
N ALA A 37 40.81 16.05 -12.88
CA ALA A 37 41.33 16.30 -14.21
C ALA A 37 40.25 16.57 -15.27
N GLN A 38 39.43 17.59 -15.09
CA GLN A 38 38.77 18.29 -16.21
C GLN A 38 38.48 19.76 -15.83
N GLY A 39 39.50 20.57 -15.96
CA GLY A 39 39.40 22.02 -15.96
C GLY A 39 38.94 22.53 -17.34
N GLY A 40 37.75 23.12 -17.39
CA GLY A 40 37.31 23.92 -18.53
C GLY A 40 37.59 25.43 -18.28
N PRO A 41 37.80 26.26 -19.33
CA PRO A 41 38.42 27.56 -19.20
C PRO A 41 37.46 28.68 -18.79
N ARG A 42 37.98 29.57 -17.95
CA ARG A 42 37.40 30.89 -17.61
C ARG A 42 37.44 31.80 -18.82
N THR A 43 36.38 32.58 -19.05
CA THR A 43 36.45 33.88 -19.73
C THR A 43 35.62 34.89 -18.95
N THR A 44 36.29 35.98 -18.58
CA THR A 44 35.78 37.20 -17.95
C THR A 44 35.37 38.24 -19.01
N PRO A 45 34.76 39.38 -18.59
CA PRO A 45 33.68 40.03 -19.33
C PRO A 45 34.15 41.20 -20.20
N GLY A 46 33.34 41.56 -21.19
CA GLY A 46 33.57 42.73 -22.01
C GLY A 46 32.29 43.54 -22.20
N ASP A 47 32.37 44.80 -21.83
CA ASP A 47 31.44 45.90 -22.10
C ASP A 47 31.13 46.06 -23.58
N GLY A 48 29.92 46.55 -23.91
CA GLY A 48 29.63 46.99 -25.26
C GLY A 48 28.22 47.51 -25.46
N ARG A 49 28.07 48.79 -25.31
CA ARG A 49 26.93 49.65 -25.70
C ARG A 49 26.55 49.50 -27.20
N ALA A 50 25.31 49.70 -27.48
CA ALA A 50 24.72 50.67 -28.41
C ALA A 50 23.60 50.09 -29.31
N ARG A 51 22.44 50.68 -29.14
CA ARG A 51 21.71 51.56 -30.05
C ARG A 51 21.05 50.96 -31.29
N THR A 52 19.74 51.35 -31.36
CA THR A 52 18.95 51.71 -32.57
C THR A 52 18.51 50.51 -33.44
N SER A 53 17.31 50.44 -33.97
CA SER A 53 16.26 51.33 -34.35
C SER A 53 15.13 50.54 -35.06
N ARG A 54 13.91 50.96 -34.86
CA ARG A 54 12.92 51.29 -35.87
C ARG A 54 12.39 50.26 -36.88
N ALA A 55 11.08 50.27 -36.92
CA ALA A 55 10.16 50.25 -38.05
C ALA A 55 9.36 48.96 -38.18
N SER A 56 8.10 49.04 -37.92
CA SER A 56 6.90 49.52 -38.64
C SER A 56 6.25 48.46 -39.54
N ARG A 57 4.98 48.26 -39.31
CA ARG A 57 3.83 48.30 -40.24
C ARG A 57 2.75 47.28 -39.83
N ARG A 58 1.63 47.89 -39.39
CA ARG A 58 0.34 48.03 -40.10
C ARG A 58 -0.38 46.75 -40.50
N ARG A 59 -1.55 46.53 -39.95
CA ARG A 59 -2.93 46.86 -40.35
C ARG A 59 -3.86 46.03 -39.46
N GLY A 60 -4.95 46.42 -38.91
CA GLY A 60 -6.02 47.33 -39.28
C GLY A 60 -7.35 46.59 -39.15
N ALA A 61 -8.25 47.02 -38.26
CA ALA A 61 -9.69 46.78 -38.33
C ALA A 61 -10.40 47.68 -37.34
N THR A 62 -11.08 48.55 -37.77
CA THR A 62 -12.31 49.34 -37.67
C THR A 62 -13.29 48.88 -36.56
N GLY A 63 -13.66 49.85 -35.71
CA GLY A 63 -14.86 49.87 -34.89
C GLY A 63 -15.32 51.30 -34.65
N PRO A 64 -16.58 51.62 -34.37
CA PRO A 64 -17.20 52.90 -34.70
C PRO A 64 -16.91 54.02 -33.69
N THR A 65 -16.68 55.21 -34.24
CA THR A 65 -16.63 56.52 -33.62
C THR A 65 -17.98 56.90 -33.02
N SER A 66 -17.99 57.26 -31.72
CA SER A 66 -19.06 58.12 -31.17
C SER A 66 -18.51 59.54 -31.02
N THR A 67 -19.07 60.43 -31.83
CA THR A 67 -18.85 61.89 -31.81
C THR A 67 -19.41 62.48 -30.51
N PHE A 68 -18.53 63.07 -29.70
CA PHE A 68 -18.95 63.97 -28.63
C PHE A 68 -19.27 65.31 -29.22
N ASP A 69 -20.54 65.74 -29.04
CA ASP A 69 -21.07 67.04 -29.44
C ASP A 69 -20.58 68.15 -28.48
N GLU A 70 -19.75 69.07 -29.02
CA GLU A 70 -19.26 70.26 -28.31
C GLU A 70 -20.33 71.31 -27.99
N SER A 71 -21.55 71.16 -28.51
CA SER A 71 -22.65 72.09 -28.27
C SER A 71 -23.23 72.00 -26.86
N GLY A 72 -23.12 70.82 -26.17
CA GLY A 72 -23.62 70.63 -24.78
C GLY A 72 -22.81 71.34 -23.70
N LEU A 73 -21.51 71.61 -23.95
CA LEU A 73 -20.66 72.29 -22.99
C LEU A 73 -20.74 73.82 -23.02
N ARG A 74 -21.23 74.42 -24.08
CA ARG A 74 -21.44 75.88 -24.15
C ARG A 74 -22.73 76.31 -23.47
N ALA A 75 -23.78 75.48 -23.43
CA ALA A 75 -25.01 75.78 -22.73
C ALA A 75 -24.84 75.78 -21.21
N LEU A 76 -23.91 75.00 -20.69
CA LEU A 76 -23.63 74.96 -19.24
C LEU A 76 -22.78 76.14 -18.76
N GLY A 77 -22.07 76.84 -19.66
CA GLY A 77 -21.22 77.98 -19.36
C GLY A 77 -21.94 79.33 -19.27
N GLU A 78 -23.14 79.46 -19.89
CA GLU A 78 -23.93 80.71 -19.83
C GLU A 78 -24.87 80.82 -18.67
N GLU A 79 -25.31 79.69 -18.06
CA GLU A 79 -26.21 79.73 -16.88
C GLU A 79 -25.51 80.10 -15.57
N ILE A 80 -24.16 80.14 -15.55
CA ILE A 80 -23.40 80.51 -14.37
C ILE A 80 -23.07 82.01 -14.32
N ARG A 81 -23.41 82.81 -15.31
CA ARG A 81 -23.04 84.26 -15.41
C ARG A 81 -24.12 85.27 -15.03
N GLY A 82 -25.28 84.84 -14.56
CA GLY A 82 -26.35 85.72 -14.21
C GLY A 82 -26.90 85.48 -12.80
N ASN A 83 -26.27 86.03 -11.79
CA ASN A 83 -26.88 86.65 -10.64
C ASN A 83 -25.85 87.05 -9.57
N GLY A 84 -25.33 88.20 -9.66
CA GLY A 84 -24.52 88.77 -8.63
C GLY A 84 -25.38 89.25 -7.43
N ALA A 85 -25.31 88.48 -6.36
CA ALA A 85 -25.71 88.95 -5.04
C ALA A 85 -24.62 88.64 -4.04
N LYS A 86 -24.09 89.73 -3.44
CA LYS A 86 -23.03 89.68 -2.43
C LYS A 86 -23.51 88.92 -1.21
N ARG A 87 -23.03 87.73 -0.96
CA ARG A 87 -23.12 87.04 0.31
C ARG A 87 -21.69 86.85 0.92
N LYS A 88 -21.60 87.30 2.21
CA LYS A 88 -20.41 87.20 3.04
C LYS A 88 -19.92 85.73 3.12
N PRO A 89 -18.59 85.46 3.18
CA PRO A 89 -18.10 84.08 3.26
C PRO A 89 -18.42 83.51 4.68
N ALA A 90 -19.31 82.51 4.70
CA ALA A 90 -19.48 81.68 5.90
C ALA A 90 -18.27 80.77 6.03
N SER A 91 -17.52 80.95 7.12
CA SER A 91 -16.43 80.02 7.45
C SER A 91 -17.01 78.62 7.72
N HIS A 92 -16.89 77.73 6.74
CA HIS A 92 -17.12 76.30 6.95
C HIS A 92 -15.99 75.74 7.83
N ARG A 93 -16.25 75.77 9.16
CA ARG A 93 -15.48 74.98 10.11
C ARG A 93 -15.68 73.48 9.72
N MET A 94 -14.72 72.87 9.03
CA MET A 94 -14.69 71.41 8.82
C MET A 94 -14.84 70.75 10.18
N LYS A 95 -15.97 70.11 10.41
CA LYS A 95 -16.17 69.23 11.56
C LYS A 95 -15.17 68.09 11.45
N LYS A 96 -14.20 68.03 12.34
CA LYS A 96 -13.28 66.88 12.48
C LYS A 96 -14.15 65.64 12.61
N PRO A 97 -13.85 64.55 11.84
CA PRO A 97 -14.63 63.30 11.94
C PRO A 97 -14.59 62.80 13.38
N PRO A 98 -15.69 62.23 13.87
CA PRO A 98 -15.79 61.79 15.26
C PRO A 98 -14.69 60.77 15.59
N ARG A 99 -14.03 60.98 16.71
CA ARG A 99 -12.89 60.15 17.21
C ARG A 99 -13.21 58.61 17.27
N ARG A 100 -14.47 58.23 17.15
CA ARG A 100 -14.92 56.83 17.12
C ARG A 100 -14.46 56.06 15.86
N PHE A 101 -14.43 56.67 14.67
CA PHE A 101 -13.98 56.04 13.42
C PHE A 101 -12.49 55.71 13.37
N ARG A 102 -11.71 56.39 14.20
CA ARG A 102 -10.28 56.12 14.29
C ARG A 102 -10.00 54.89 15.17
N LYS A 103 -10.78 54.67 16.22
CA LYS A 103 -10.65 53.48 17.08
C LYS A 103 -11.10 52.19 16.38
N THR A 104 -12.18 52.25 15.56
CA THR A 104 -12.62 51.09 14.77
C THR A 104 -11.61 50.69 13.68
N LYS A 105 -10.99 51.66 13.00
CA LYS A 105 -9.93 51.36 12.03
C LYS A 105 -8.72 50.69 12.68
N TRP A 106 -8.30 51.15 13.85
CA TRP A 106 -7.23 50.52 14.61
C TRP A 106 -7.62 49.13 15.16
N ALA A 107 -8.86 48.95 15.60
CA ALA A 107 -9.38 47.65 16.04
C ALA A 107 -9.41 46.63 14.87
N VAL A 108 -9.88 47.04 13.70
CA VAL A 108 -9.85 46.17 12.49
C VAL A 108 -8.42 45.83 12.06
N LEU A 109 -7.52 46.82 12.14
CA LEU A 109 -6.13 46.62 11.78
C LEU A 109 -5.40 45.68 12.78
N THR A 110 -5.67 45.81 14.09
CA THR A 110 -5.12 44.92 15.12
C THR A 110 -5.68 43.49 14.97
N VAL A 111 -6.97 43.32 14.71
CA VAL A 111 -7.58 42.02 14.43
C VAL A 111 -6.98 41.41 13.17
N GLY A 112 -6.80 42.19 12.11
CA GLY A 112 -6.12 41.75 10.87
C GLY A 112 -4.68 41.31 11.09
N VAL A 113 -3.91 42.06 11.89
CA VAL A 113 -2.52 41.70 12.25
C VAL A 113 -2.50 40.44 13.13
N VAL A 114 -3.39 40.30 14.10
CA VAL A 114 -3.49 39.10 14.94
C VAL A 114 -3.85 37.88 14.10
N LEU A 115 -4.82 37.99 13.19
CA LEU A 115 -5.16 36.90 12.26
C LEU A 115 -3.97 36.53 11.35
N LEU A 116 -3.24 37.53 10.85
CA LEU A 116 -2.07 37.32 9.99
C LEU A 116 -0.92 36.63 10.76
N VAL A 117 -0.73 36.98 12.04
CA VAL A 117 0.26 36.34 12.92
C VAL A 117 -0.20 34.90 13.27
N LEU A 118 -1.48 34.67 13.51
CA LEU A 118 -2.01 33.34 13.79
C LEU A 118 -1.91 32.44 12.55
N VAL A 119 -2.33 32.91 11.39
CA VAL A 119 -2.25 32.14 10.13
C VAL A 119 -0.78 31.93 9.72
N GLY A 120 0.05 32.97 9.81
CA GLY A 120 1.48 32.87 9.53
C GLY A 120 2.22 31.98 10.53
N GLY A 121 1.84 32.03 11.81
CA GLY A 121 2.38 31.17 12.86
C GLY A 121 1.96 29.70 12.67
N ALA A 122 0.71 29.46 12.33
CA ALA A 122 0.21 28.12 12.03
C ALA A 122 0.88 27.54 10.76
N GLY A 123 1.04 28.37 9.71
CA GLY A 123 1.76 27.96 8.49
C GLY A 123 3.24 27.68 8.73
N ALA A 124 3.92 28.49 9.53
CA ALA A 124 5.32 28.26 9.90
C ALA A 124 5.49 27.01 10.78
N TYR A 125 4.54 26.73 11.65
CA TYR A 125 4.52 25.53 12.48
C TYR A 125 4.27 24.27 11.65
N ALA A 126 3.29 24.30 10.74
CA ALA A 126 3.05 23.20 9.81
C ALA A 126 4.26 22.92 8.92
N TYR A 127 4.91 23.99 8.41
CA TYR A 127 6.15 23.87 7.64
C TYR A 127 7.30 23.26 8.47
N HIS A 128 7.39 23.61 9.76
CA HIS A 128 8.39 23.01 10.66
C HIS A 128 8.13 21.52 10.84
N LEU A 129 6.89 21.12 11.10
CA LEU A 129 6.52 19.70 11.27
C LEU A 129 6.74 18.88 10.00
N ASP A 130 6.44 19.42 8.84
CA ASP A 130 6.70 18.77 7.55
C ASP A 130 8.20 18.50 7.32
N HIS A 131 9.07 19.40 7.81
CA HIS A 131 10.52 19.23 7.74
C HIS A 131 11.09 18.21 8.75
N GLU A 132 10.34 17.86 9.78
CA GLU A 132 10.73 16.81 10.74
C GLU A 132 10.42 15.40 10.19
N ILE A 133 9.52 15.29 9.21
CA ILE A 133 9.18 14.01 8.56
C ILE A 133 10.35 13.57 7.67
N HIS A 134 10.74 12.31 7.78
CA HIS A 134 11.80 11.74 6.96
C HIS A 134 11.26 11.31 5.60
N HIS A 135 11.44 12.16 4.59
CA HIS A 135 11.06 11.87 3.22
C HIS A 135 12.09 11.01 2.49
N ILE A 136 11.64 9.93 1.86
CA ILE A 136 12.46 9.03 1.05
C ILE A 136 11.98 9.01 -0.41
N SER A 137 12.92 8.83 -1.35
CA SER A 137 12.55 8.72 -2.76
C SER A 137 12.13 7.29 -3.09
N VAL A 138 10.89 7.10 -3.50
CA VAL A 138 10.32 5.83 -3.91
C VAL A 138 9.88 5.93 -5.37
N LYS A 139 10.32 5.00 -6.20
CA LYS A 139 9.92 4.92 -7.61
C LYS A 139 8.79 3.90 -7.76
N GLY A 140 8.01 4.03 -8.85
CA GLY A 140 6.91 3.11 -9.14
C GLY A 140 5.60 3.49 -8.45
N LEU A 141 5.57 4.56 -7.67
CA LEU A 141 4.32 5.14 -7.17
C LEU A 141 3.53 5.72 -8.34
N VAL A 142 2.22 5.57 -8.30
CA VAL A 142 1.29 6.08 -9.31
C VAL A 142 0.48 7.24 -8.75
N ASP A 143 0.00 8.12 -9.61
CA ASP A 143 -0.86 9.22 -9.18
C ASP A 143 -2.26 8.72 -8.81
N SER A 144 -2.90 9.34 -7.81
CA SER A 144 -4.29 9.03 -7.45
C SER A 144 -5.24 9.34 -8.62
N PRO A 145 -6.22 8.49 -8.91
CA PRO A 145 -7.19 8.73 -9.99
C PRO A 145 -7.93 10.05 -9.77
N THR A 146 -7.97 10.91 -10.80
CA THR A 146 -8.62 12.22 -10.70
C THR A 146 -10.05 12.24 -11.27
N THR A 147 -10.47 11.17 -11.92
CA THR A 147 -11.78 11.07 -12.59
C THR A 147 -12.33 9.64 -12.48
N GLY A 148 -13.63 9.49 -12.63
CA GLY A 148 -14.28 8.18 -12.56
C GLY A 148 -14.87 7.84 -11.19
N ALA A 149 -15.26 6.60 -11.01
CA ALA A 149 -15.82 6.10 -9.74
C ALA A 149 -14.76 6.02 -8.62
N ASP A 150 -13.52 5.87 -9.01
CA ASP A 150 -12.37 5.69 -8.11
C ASP A 150 -11.58 7.00 -7.90
N ALA A 151 -12.15 8.16 -8.30
CA ALA A 151 -11.49 9.46 -8.16
C ALA A 151 -11.14 9.73 -6.69
N GLY A 152 -9.86 10.01 -6.43
CA GLY A 152 -9.34 10.31 -5.09
C GLY A 152 -9.15 9.08 -4.20
N THR A 153 -9.27 7.85 -4.74
CA THR A 153 -8.85 6.65 -3.99
C THR A 153 -7.34 6.60 -3.86
N GLU A 154 -6.86 6.09 -2.74
CA GLU A 154 -5.43 5.98 -2.45
C GLU A 154 -5.11 4.64 -1.79
N ASN A 155 -4.02 4.03 -2.25
CA ASN A 155 -3.42 2.86 -1.63
C ASN A 155 -2.09 3.26 -0.99
N ILE A 156 -2.02 3.13 0.32
CA ILE A 156 -0.83 3.45 1.11
C ILE A 156 -0.17 2.15 1.53
N LEU A 157 1.01 1.89 0.98
CA LEU A 157 1.82 0.73 1.37
C LEU A 157 2.52 1.01 2.70
N MET A 158 2.10 0.31 3.74
CA MET A 158 2.71 0.34 5.07
C MET A 158 3.65 -0.85 5.24
N VAL A 159 4.90 -0.58 5.60
CA VAL A 159 5.94 -1.59 5.71
C VAL A 159 6.55 -1.60 7.11
N GLY A 160 6.55 -2.75 7.74
CA GLY A 160 7.32 -3.01 8.96
C GLY A 160 8.73 -3.49 8.61
N SER A 161 9.72 -2.61 8.74
CA SER A 161 11.12 -2.92 8.39
C SER A 161 11.87 -3.59 9.53
N THR A 162 12.68 -4.60 9.19
CA THR A 162 13.59 -5.27 10.11
C THR A 162 14.98 -4.64 10.17
N ASP A 163 15.21 -3.48 9.57
CA ASP A 163 16.51 -2.83 9.55
C ASP A 163 16.95 -2.40 10.96
N ARG A 164 17.76 -3.26 11.59
CA ARG A 164 18.28 -3.00 12.93
C ARG A 164 19.43 -2.00 12.91
N CYS A 165 20.10 -1.86 11.77
CA CYS A 165 21.21 -0.91 11.63
C CYS A 165 20.71 0.54 11.53
N ALA A 166 19.48 0.74 11.12
CA ALA A 166 18.81 2.05 11.11
C ALA A 166 18.23 2.47 12.47
N LEU A 167 18.22 1.60 13.48
CA LEU A 167 17.67 1.94 14.79
C LEU A 167 18.56 2.96 15.50
N THR A 168 17.94 3.98 16.08
CA THR A 168 18.63 5.02 16.85
C THR A 168 19.24 4.46 18.12
N VAL A 169 18.56 3.51 18.77
CA VAL A 169 19.02 2.80 19.95
C VAL A 169 19.03 1.31 19.66
N GLN A 170 20.20 0.69 19.72
CA GLN A 170 20.34 -0.75 19.52
C GLN A 170 19.79 -1.50 20.74
N ASN A 171 18.85 -2.42 20.52
CA ASN A 171 18.23 -3.22 21.58
C ASN A 171 18.57 -4.72 21.38
N PRO A 172 19.26 -5.36 22.34
CA PRO A 172 19.59 -6.79 22.25
C PRO A 172 18.37 -7.70 22.05
N ALA A 173 17.20 -7.29 22.55
CA ALA A 173 15.96 -8.07 22.37
C ALA A 173 15.52 -8.17 20.89
N TYR A 174 16.01 -7.28 20.02
CA TYR A 174 15.69 -7.29 18.59
C TYR A 174 16.84 -7.89 17.75
N GLY A 175 17.98 -8.21 18.36
CA GLY A 175 19.24 -8.52 17.70
C GLY A 175 20.04 -7.24 17.40
N LEU A 176 21.36 -7.34 17.49
CA LEU A 176 22.25 -6.18 17.32
C LEU A 176 22.85 -6.15 15.91
N CYS A 177 22.88 -4.97 15.30
CA CYS A 177 23.60 -4.74 14.05
C CYS A 177 25.09 -5.07 14.20
N SER A 178 25.69 -4.74 15.33
CA SER A 178 27.10 -5.05 15.68
C SER A 178 27.40 -6.56 15.78
N GLU A 179 26.38 -7.39 15.96
CA GLU A 179 26.49 -8.85 16.00
C GLU A 179 26.19 -9.51 14.66
N GLY A 180 26.08 -8.73 13.59
CA GLY A 180 25.86 -9.21 12.24
C GLY A 180 24.39 -9.41 11.86
N VAL A 181 23.43 -8.92 12.66
CA VAL A 181 22.01 -8.93 12.29
C VAL A 181 21.72 -7.71 11.42
N THR A 182 22.12 -7.80 10.14
CA THR A 182 22.12 -6.67 9.19
C THR A 182 21.06 -6.82 8.06
N GLY A 183 20.24 -7.86 8.11
CA GLY A 183 19.20 -8.09 7.08
C GLY A 183 18.15 -6.98 7.11
N VAL A 184 17.78 -6.50 5.91
CA VAL A 184 16.69 -5.54 5.71
C VAL A 184 15.58 -6.26 4.96
N ASN A 185 14.55 -6.68 5.67
CA ASN A 185 13.37 -7.34 5.11
C ASN A 185 12.12 -6.60 5.56
N SER A 186 11.03 -6.79 4.83
CA SER A 186 9.69 -6.31 5.23
C SER A 186 8.97 -7.42 6.01
N ASP A 187 9.05 -7.38 7.34
CA ASP A 187 8.30 -8.34 8.18
C ASP A 187 6.79 -8.14 8.04
N VAL A 188 6.33 -6.90 7.84
CA VAL A 188 4.94 -6.55 7.59
C VAL A 188 4.85 -5.87 6.23
N VAL A 189 3.99 -6.38 5.36
CA VAL A 189 3.60 -5.77 4.09
C VAL A 189 2.08 -5.63 4.12
N MET A 190 1.60 -4.41 4.30
CA MET A 190 0.20 -4.11 4.47
C MET A 190 -0.19 -2.91 3.61
N ILE A 191 -1.30 -2.99 2.91
CA ILE A 191 -1.80 -1.91 2.07
C ILE A 191 -3.10 -1.40 2.67
N LEU A 192 -3.17 -0.09 2.89
CA LEU A 192 -4.38 0.60 3.31
C LEU A 192 -5.03 1.23 2.09
N HIS A 193 -6.23 0.80 1.74
CA HIS A 193 -7.04 1.40 0.67
C HIS A 193 -8.05 2.37 1.26
N LEU A 194 -8.07 3.58 0.73
CA LEU A 194 -8.93 4.69 1.14
C LEU A 194 -9.82 5.09 -0.03
N ASP A 195 -11.14 5.00 0.15
CA ASP A 195 -12.12 5.47 -0.83
C ASP A 195 -12.93 6.64 -0.24
N PRO A 196 -12.60 7.88 -0.60
CA PRO A 196 -13.29 9.07 -0.08
C PRO A 196 -14.73 9.18 -0.60
N ASN A 197 -15.06 8.58 -1.74
CA ASN A 197 -16.39 8.64 -2.32
C ASN A 197 -17.39 7.75 -1.56
N LYS A 198 -16.89 6.62 -1.05
CA LYS A 198 -17.67 5.66 -0.25
C LYS A 198 -17.48 5.86 1.25
N HIS A 199 -16.51 6.69 1.68
CA HIS A 199 -16.02 6.81 3.06
C HIS A 199 -15.69 5.44 3.66
N THR A 200 -14.98 4.61 2.90
CA THR A 200 -14.56 3.27 3.31
C THR A 200 -13.06 3.16 3.39
N VAL A 201 -12.63 2.36 4.35
CA VAL A 201 -11.22 1.99 4.54
C VAL A 201 -11.17 0.47 4.51
N SER A 202 -10.22 -0.10 3.77
CA SER A 202 -9.92 -1.52 3.80
C SER A 202 -8.42 -1.75 3.96
N VAL A 203 -8.06 -2.90 4.47
CA VAL A 203 -6.67 -3.30 4.72
C VAL A 203 -6.43 -4.63 4.03
N LEU A 204 -5.32 -4.73 3.28
CA LEU A 204 -4.83 -5.97 2.71
C LEU A 204 -3.43 -6.25 3.25
N SER A 205 -3.25 -7.40 3.90
CA SER A 205 -1.95 -7.92 4.27
C SER A 205 -1.45 -8.93 3.25
N ILE A 206 -0.21 -8.76 2.82
CA ILE A 206 0.49 -9.70 1.95
C ILE A 206 1.45 -10.51 2.84
N PRO A 207 1.33 -11.84 2.91
CA PRO A 207 2.24 -12.68 3.67
C PRO A 207 3.68 -12.49 3.20
N ARG A 208 4.61 -12.29 4.13
CA ARG A 208 6.00 -11.93 3.82
C ARG A 208 6.78 -13.03 3.10
N ASP A 209 6.41 -14.28 3.36
CA ASP A 209 7.06 -15.46 2.81
C ASP A 209 6.49 -15.87 1.43
N LEU A 210 5.57 -15.05 0.87
CA LEU A 210 5.00 -15.22 -0.46
C LEU A 210 6.08 -15.12 -1.53
N PHE A 211 6.21 -16.17 -2.35
CA PHE A 211 7.19 -16.26 -3.42
C PHE A 211 6.67 -15.54 -4.66
N VAL A 212 7.42 -14.54 -5.12
CA VAL A 212 6.99 -13.68 -6.24
C VAL A 212 8.12 -13.49 -7.27
N PRO A 213 7.79 -13.41 -8.56
CA PRO A 213 8.77 -13.34 -9.64
C PRO A 213 9.67 -12.10 -9.60
N ASN A 214 9.10 -10.94 -9.23
CA ASN A 214 9.79 -9.66 -9.25
C ASN A 214 10.24 -9.18 -7.85
N ALA A 215 10.37 -10.08 -6.88
CA ALA A 215 10.90 -9.73 -5.56
C ALA A 215 12.29 -9.07 -5.63
N ARG A 216 13.10 -9.41 -6.64
CA ARG A 216 14.42 -8.82 -6.86
C ARG A 216 14.65 -8.51 -8.33
N THR A 217 15.49 -7.53 -8.62
CA THR A 217 15.96 -7.24 -10.00
C THR A 217 16.67 -8.44 -10.64
N THR A 218 17.13 -9.41 -9.84
CA THR A 218 17.76 -10.66 -10.28
C THR A 218 16.79 -11.81 -10.42
N GLY A 219 15.49 -11.62 -10.10
CA GLY A 219 14.44 -12.63 -10.26
C GLY A 219 13.68 -12.94 -8.98
N ALA A 220 13.00 -14.08 -8.98
CA ALA A 220 12.07 -14.50 -7.95
C ALA A 220 12.69 -14.69 -6.56
N ASN A 221 11.94 -14.36 -5.55
CA ASN A 221 12.26 -14.57 -4.14
C ASN A 221 10.97 -14.39 -3.30
N LYS A 222 11.07 -14.50 -1.97
CA LYS A 222 10.05 -14.05 -1.06
C LYS A 222 9.84 -12.54 -1.19
N ILE A 223 8.61 -12.07 -1.05
CA ILE A 223 8.30 -10.64 -1.20
C ILE A 223 9.00 -9.78 -0.14
N ASP A 224 9.26 -10.33 1.07
CA ASP A 224 10.01 -9.62 2.13
C ASP A 224 11.42 -9.22 1.69
N ALA A 225 12.03 -10.02 0.83
CA ALA A 225 13.37 -9.81 0.31
C ALA A 225 13.44 -8.63 -0.71
N ALA A 226 12.31 -8.15 -1.20
CA ALA A 226 12.29 -6.99 -2.10
C ALA A 226 12.80 -5.73 -1.40
N LEU A 227 12.50 -5.55 -0.12
CA LEU A 227 12.94 -4.39 0.66
C LEU A 227 14.47 -4.31 0.79
N TYR A 228 15.19 -5.42 0.69
CA TYR A 228 16.65 -5.43 0.67
C TYR A 228 17.23 -4.60 -0.48
N GLN A 229 16.53 -4.51 -1.60
CA GLN A 229 16.90 -3.68 -2.76
C GLN A 229 16.28 -2.27 -2.70
N GLY A 230 15.60 -1.96 -1.63
CA GLY A 230 14.97 -0.68 -1.37
C GLY A 230 13.46 -0.67 -1.59
N PRO A 231 12.78 0.37 -1.09
CA PRO A 231 11.33 0.49 -1.14
C PRO A 231 10.76 0.44 -2.57
N SER A 232 11.48 0.99 -3.54
CA SER A 232 11.04 0.97 -4.95
C SER A 232 10.90 -0.43 -5.53
N GLN A 233 11.73 -1.39 -5.08
CA GLN A 233 11.62 -2.77 -5.54
C GLN A 233 10.39 -3.47 -4.95
N LEU A 234 10.05 -3.18 -3.69
CA LEU A 234 8.84 -3.72 -3.07
C LEU A 234 7.57 -3.16 -3.73
N VAL A 235 7.56 -1.84 -4.02
CA VAL A 235 6.46 -1.22 -4.77
C VAL A 235 6.34 -1.85 -6.16
N ALA A 236 7.46 -2.02 -6.88
CA ALA A 236 7.46 -2.65 -8.19
C ALA A 236 6.88 -4.07 -8.15
N ALA A 237 7.33 -4.92 -7.20
CA ALA A 237 6.80 -6.27 -7.05
C ALA A 237 5.28 -6.28 -6.80
N ILE A 238 4.76 -5.35 -5.98
CA ILE A 238 3.32 -5.27 -5.72
C ILE A 238 2.54 -4.83 -6.96
N ASN A 239 3.03 -3.80 -7.65
CA ASN A 239 2.37 -3.31 -8.86
C ASN A 239 2.41 -4.36 -9.98
N GLU A 240 3.59 -4.94 -10.23
CA GLU A 240 3.86 -5.81 -11.39
C GLU A 240 3.27 -7.22 -11.21
N ASP A 241 3.32 -7.76 -10.00
CA ASP A 241 2.95 -9.15 -9.73
C ASP A 241 1.47 -9.30 -9.33
N PHE A 242 0.88 -8.26 -8.71
CA PHE A 242 -0.51 -8.31 -8.23
C PHE A 242 -1.46 -7.31 -8.90
N GLY A 243 -0.94 -6.36 -9.69
CA GLY A 243 -1.76 -5.31 -10.30
C GLY A 243 -2.42 -4.39 -9.27
N ILE A 244 -1.74 -4.11 -8.14
CA ILE A 244 -2.24 -3.20 -7.10
C ILE A 244 -1.49 -1.87 -7.21
N PRO A 245 -2.16 -0.77 -7.62
CA PRO A 245 -1.51 0.55 -7.74
C PRO A 245 -1.18 1.10 -6.36
N ILE A 246 0.06 1.56 -6.13
CA ILE A 246 0.50 2.17 -4.88
C ILE A 246 0.73 3.66 -5.08
N GLN A 247 0.02 4.50 -4.33
CA GLN A 247 0.13 5.95 -4.37
C GLN A 247 1.14 6.47 -3.35
N HIS A 248 1.16 5.88 -2.14
CA HIS A 248 2.05 6.32 -1.07
C HIS A 248 2.75 5.14 -0.37
N TYR A 249 3.90 5.45 0.21
CA TYR A 249 4.73 4.49 0.94
C TYR A 249 5.08 5.03 2.33
N VAL A 250 4.82 4.21 3.34
CA VAL A 250 5.15 4.50 4.75
C VAL A 250 5.93 3.33 5.33
N VAL A 251 7.08 3.60 5.93
CA VAL A 251 7.86 2.57 6.63
C VAL A 251 7.98 2.87 8.11
N LEU A 252 7.81 1.84 8.90
CA LEU A 252 7.95 1.83 10.34
C LEU A 252 9.06 0.83 10.72
N ASN A 253 10.08 1.28 11.42
CA ASN A 253 11.01 0.39 12.09
C ASN A 253 10.56 0.12 13.54
N PHE A 254 11.30 -0.67 14.29
CA PHE A 254 10.92 -1.04 15.65
C PHE A 254 10.83 0.17 16.59
N ASP A 255 11.79 1.10 16.51
CA ASP A 255 11.79 2.32 17.35
C ASP A 255 10.61 3.21 17.00
N THR A 256 10.38 3.43 15.71
CA THR A 256 9.25 4.24 15.21
C THR A 256 7.92 3.68 15.68
N PHE A 257 7.70 2.38 15.54
CA PHE A 257 6.48 1.73 16.01
C PHE A 257 6.28 1.92 17.52
N ALA A 258 7.32 1.61 18.33
CA ALA A 258 7.24 1.73 19.76
C ALA A 258 6.98 3.17 20.23
N ASN A 259 7.64 4.14 19.59
CA ASN A 259 7.45 5.55 19.89
C ASN A 259 6.04 6.04 19.53
N VAL A 260 5.51 5.69 18.35
CA VAL A 260 4.14 6.03 17.96
C VAL A 260 3.12 5.50 18.98
N VAL A 261 3.27 4.26 19.42
CA VAL A 261 2.39 3.69 20.46
C VAL A 261 2.53 4.43 21.78
N ASN A 262 3.74 4.78 22.20
CA ASN A 262 4.00 5.53 23.43
C ASN A 262 3.41 6.96 23.36
N ASP A 263 3.54 7.65 22.22
CA ASP A 263 3.02 9.00 22.03
C ASP A 263 1.47 9.02 22.05
N LEU A 264 0.84 7.92 21.65
CA LEU A 264 -0.59 7.70 21.81
C LEU A 264 -1.01 7.39 23.26
N GLY A 265 -0.05 7.23 24.17
CA GLY A 265 -0.29 6.86 25.57
C GLY A 265 -0.45 5.36 25.80
N GLY A 266 0.07 4.53 24.90
CA GLY A 266 -0.06 3.07 24.95
C GLY A 266 -1.41 2.56 24.43
N VAL A 267 -1.58 1.25 24.43
CA VAL A 267 -2.81 0.58 24.01
C VAL A 267 -3.27 -0.42 25.07
N ASN A 268 -4.57 -0.72 25.11
CA ASN A 268 -5.11 -1.74 26.00
C ASN A 268 -5.57 -2.95 25.19
N MET A 269 -5.02 -4.13 25.51
CA MET A 269 -5.41 -5.40 24.90
C MET A 269 -5.86 -6.40 25.96
N TYR A 270 -6.90 -7.17 25.65
CA TYR A 270 -7.41 -8.24 26.50
C TYR A 270 -6.68 -9.55 26.17
N PHE A 271 -6.03 -10.13 27.16
CA PHE A 271 -5.37 -11.44 27.08
C PHE A 271 -6.28 -12.50 27.71
N PRO A 272 -6.90 -13.38 26.91
CA PRO A 272 -7.79 -14.42 27.45
C PRO A 272 -7.07 -15.50 28.23
N MET A 273 -5.78 -15.72 27.95
CA MET A 273 -4.93 -16.66 28.65
C MET A 273 -3.46 -16.21 28.62
N PRO A 274 -2.59 -16.78 29.49
CA PRO A 274 -1.15 -16.50 29.44
C PRO A 274 -0.56 -16.90 28.08
N VAL A 275 0.29 -16.03 27.51
CA VAL A 275 0.98 -16.23 26.24
C VAL A 275 2.46 -15.91 26.36
N PHE A 276 3.26 -16.58 25.52
CA PHE A 276 4.71 -16.45 25.50
C PHE A 276 5.25 -16.62 24.08
N ASP A 277 6.23 -15.81 23.71
CA ASP A 277 7.03 -16.01 22.48
C ASP A 277 8.47 -15.55 22.76
N ALA A 278 9.39 -16.51 22.81
CA ALA A 278 10.79 -16.24 23.12
C ALA A 278 11.49 -15.36 22.06
N TYR A 279 11.04 -15.41 20.81
CA TYR A 279 11.68 -14.67 19.69
C TYR A 279 11.24 -13.23 19.62
N SER A 280 9.99 -12.91 19.97
CA SER A 280 9.52 -11.53 20.08
C SER A 280 9.79 -10.91 21.45
N GLY A 281 10.07 -11.74 22.47
CA GLY A 281 10.21 -11.34 23.85
C GLY A 281 8.89 -11.22 24.61
N LEU A 282 7.77 -11.59 23.98
CA LEU A 282 6.45 -11.55 24.61
C LEU A 282 6.37 -12.55 25.75
N ASN A 283 6.03 -12.08 26.95
CA ASN A 283 5.86 -12.92 28.15
C ASN A 283 4.72 -12.40 29.02
N GLN A 284 3.50 -12.57 28.54
CA GLN A 284 2.30 -12.11 29.23
C GLN A 284 1.70 -13.24 30.08
N GLN A 285 1.94 -13.17 31.41
CA GLN A 285 1.46 -14.17 32.37
C GLN A 285 0.09 -13.79 32.96
N THR A 286 -0.28 -12.53 32.94
CA THR A 286 -1.53 -12.01 33.51
C THR A 286 -2.61 -11.95 32.42
N THR A 287 -3.80 -12.44 32.75
CA THR A 287 -4.98 -12.40 31.88
C THR A 287 -5.83 -11.16 32.16
N GLY A 288 -6.69 -10.81 31.22
CA GLY A 288 -7.57 -9.63 31.28
C GLY A 288 -7.07 -8.47 30.44
N CYS A 289 -7.64 -7.30 30.64
CA CYS A 289 -7.21 -6.09 29.94
C CYS A 289 -5.90 -5.57 30.52
N ILE A 290 -4.88 -5.59 29.68
CA ILE A 290 -3.51 -5.17 30.02
C ILE A 290 -3.20 -3.92 29.22
N HIS A 291 -2.63 -2.94 29.90
CA HIS A 291 -2.07 -1.75 29.26
C HIS A 291 -0.66 -2.10 28.74
N LEU A 292 -0.44 -1.87 27.46
CA LEU A 292 0.83 -2.13 26.77
C LEU A 292 1.49 -0.82 26.42
N ASP A 293 2.77 -0.68 26.75
CA ASP A 293 3.63 0.35 26.16
C ASP A 293 4.06 -0.03 24.73
N GLY A 294 4.84 0.85 24.08
CA GLY A 294 5.28 0.61 22.72
C GLY A 294 6.16 -0.64 22.56
N THR A 295 6.97 -0.97 23.57
CA THR A 295 7.82 -2.17 23.53
C THR A 295 7.00 -3.44 23.69
N GLU A 296 6.06 -3.45 24.62
CA GLU A 296 5.15 -4.58 24.87
C GLU A 296 4.21 -4.80 23.68
N ALA A 297 3.70 -3.73 23.09
CA ALA A 297 2.91 -3.77 21.87
C ALA A 297 3.71 -4.37 20.70
N LEU A 298 4.97 -3.94 20.53
CA LEU A 298 5.87 -4.48 19.51
C LEU A 298 6.13 -5.98 19.69
N GLN A 299 6.23 -6.47 20.94
CA GLN A 299 6.37 -7.89 21.21
C GLN A 299 5.14 -8.69 20.74
N VAL A 300 3.93 -8.14 20.90
CA VAL A 300 2.68 -8.78 20.45
C VAL A 300 2.64 -8.90 18.92
N VAL A 301 2.89 -7.81 18.18
CA VAL A 301 2.82 -7.81 16.70
C VAL A 301 3.99 -8.55 16.04
N ARG A 302 5.08 -8.82 16.77
CA ARG A 302 6.20 -9.62 16.27
C ARG A 302 6.11 -11.11 16.61
N ALA A 303 5.16 -11.53 17.47
CA ALA A 303 5.06 -12.91 17.90
C ALA A 303 4.67 -13.84 16.76
N ARG A 304 5.58 -14.75 16.39
CA ARG A 304 5.39 -15.75 15.30
C ARG A 304 5.41 -17.19 15.80
N HIS A 305 5.87 -17.40 17.04
CA HIS A 305 6.01 -18.70 17.67
C HIS A 305 5.26 -18.70 19.00
N LEU A 306 4.03 -18.16 18.97
CA LEU A 306 3.23 -17.95 20.17
C LEU A 306 2.91 -19.28 20.83
N GLN A 307 3.25 -19.38 22.11
CA GLN A 307 2.88 -20.46 23.00
C GLN A 307 1.83 -19.96 23.98
N TYR A 308 0.87 -20.79 24.34
CA TYR A 308 -0.25 -20.39 25.17
C TYR A 308 -0.56 -21.42 26.28
N LYS A 309 -0.94 -20.93 27.47
CA LYS A 309 -1.34 -21.77 28.59
C LYS A 309 -2.84 -22.02 28.53
N GLY A 310 -3.25 -22.98 27.71
CA GLY A 310 -4.65 -23.40 27.58
C GLY A 310 -5.09 -24.33 28.74
N ALA A 311 -6.36 -24.68 28.73
CA ALA A 311 -6.92 -25.63 29.70
C ALA A 311 -6.18 -26.98 29.64
N GLY A 312 -5.79 -27.51 30.80
CA GLY A 312 -5.07 -28.78 30.92
C GLY A 312 -3.55 -28.67 30.87
N VAL A 313 -2.98 -27.48 30.58
CA VAL A 313 -1.53 -27.25 30.71
C VAL A 313 -1.18 -27.08 32.16
N THR A 314 -0.40 -28.01 32.72
CA THR A 314 -0.05 -28.09 34.16
C THR A 314 1.29 -27.44 34.48
N THR A 315 2.16 -27.25 33.50
CA THR A 315 3.45 -26.59 33.70
C THR A 315 3.31 -25.06 33.74
N ASP A 316 4.07 -24.42 34.63
CA ASP A 316 4.21 -22.97 34.70
C ASP A 316 5.38 -22.45 33.86
N GLU A 317 6.15 -23.35 33.24
CA GLU A 317 7.27 -22.99 32.37
C GLU A 317 6.79 -22.71 30.94
N PRO A 318 6.79 -21.43 30.46
CA PRO A 318 6.16 -21.05 29.23
C PRO A 318 6.73 -21.74 27.97
N GLN A 319 8.02 -22.04 27.95
CA GLN A 319 8.69 -22.71 26.83
C GLN A 319 8.19 -24.13 26.54
N TYR A 320 7.39 -24.72 27.44
CA TYR A 320 6.77 -26.05 27.26
C TYR A 320 5.26 -25.96 27.01
N TRP A 321 4.70 -24.75 26.85
CA TRP A 321 3.30 -24.64 26.49
C TRP A 321 3.09 -25.02 25.01
N PRO A 322 1.89 -25.44 24.64
CA PRO A 322 1.55 -25.66 23.24
C PRO A 322 1.83 -24.43 22.38
N ALA A 323 2.43 -24.64 21.23
CA ALA A 323 2.63 -23.59 20.24
C ALA A 323 1.46 -23.55 19.25
N GLU A 324 1.17 -22.38 18.71
CA GLU A 324 0.23 -22.24 17.62
C GLU A 324 0.84 -22.74 16.29
N ASN A 325 -0.04 -23.13 15.37
CA ASN A 325 0.34 -23.43 13.98
C ASN A 325 0.25 -22.16 13.11
N LEU A 326 0.77 -22.21 11.90
CA LEU A 326 0.70 -21.12 10.90
C LEU A 326 1.34 -19.81 11.40
N SER A 327 2.59 -19.87 11.79
CA SER A 327 3.33 -18.80 12.49
C SER A 327 3.19 -17.41 11.88
N ASP A 328 3.32 -17.25 10.55
CA ASP A 328 3.21 -15.93 9.90
C ASP A 328 1.75 -15.47 9.72
N LEU A 329 0.88 -16.32 9.23
CA LEU A 329 -0.55 -16.02 9.08
C LEU A 329 -1.22 -15.75 10.45
N ALA A 330 -0.76 -16.44 11.49
CA ALA A 330 -1.20 -16.18 12.85
C ALA A 330 -0.74 -14.79 13.36
N ARG A 331 0.47 -14.36 13.01
CA ARG A 331 0.93 -13.00 13.30
C ARG A 331 0.08 -11.96 12.57
N ILE A 332 -0.17 -12.10 11.26
CA ILE A 332 -1.01 -11.18 10.46
C ILE A 332 -2.38 -10.99 11.12
N ARG A 333 -2.99 -12.07 11.63
CA ARG A 333 -4.26 -12.01 12.35
C ARG A 333 -4.17 -11.12 13.59
N ARG A 334 -3.07 -11.20 14.37
CA ARG A 334 -2.82 -10.34 15.53
C ARG A 334 -2.49 -8.91 15.13
N ASP A 335 -1.79 -8.71 14.03
CA ASP A 335 -1.49 -7.39 13.49
C ASP A 335 -2.79 -6.65 13.09
N HIS A 336 -3.74 -7.36 12.47
CA HIS A 336 -5.07 -6.83 12.15
C HIS A 336 -5.83 -6.39 13.41
N GLU A 337 -5.85 -7.24 14.45
CA GLU A 337 -6.52 -6.89 15.71
C GLU A 337 -5.81 -5.72 16.41
N PHE A 338 -4.48 -5.73 16.43
CA PHE A 338 -3.70 -4.62 16.98
C PHE A 338 -4.00 -3.29 16.25
N LEU A 339 -4.04 -3.31 14.91
CA LEU A 339 -4.37 -2.13 14.11
C LEU A 339 -5.78 -1.60 14.44
N ARG A 340 -6.74 -2.49 14.67
CA ARG A 340 -8.10 -2.12 15.10
C ARG A 340 -8.10 -1.45 16.48
N VAL A 341 -7.34 -2.01 17.43
CA VAL A 341 -7.17 -1.43 18.77
C VAL A 341 -6.50 -0.07 18.70
N LEU A 342 -5.42 0.06 17.90
CA LEU A 342 -4.69 1.30 17.69
C LEU A 342 -5.58 2.38 17.06
N ALA A 343 -6.30 2.06 15.98
CA ALA A 343 -7.21 2.99 15.33
C ALA A 343 -8.35 3.45 16.26
N THR A 344 -8.83 2.56 17.13
CA THR A 344 -9.79 2.90 18.18
C THR A 344 -9.19 3.84 19.22
N ALA A 345 -7.93 3.65 19.61
CA ALA A 345 -7.23 4.53 20.54
C ALA A 345 -7.03 5.92 19.94
N VAL A 346 -6.60 6.01 18.68
CA VAL A 346 -6.48 7.28 17.93
C VAL A 346 -7.82 8.00 17.87
N SER A 347 -8.89 7.31 17.49
CA SER A 347 -10.24 7.90 17.40
C SER A 347 -10.76 8.43 18.74
N LYS A 348 -10.44 7.76 19.85
CA LYS A 348 -10.87 8.17 21.20
C LYS A 348 -10.04 9.32 21.76
N ASN A 349 -8.74 9.33 21.51
CA ASN A 349 -7.79 10.22 22.18
C ASN A 349 -7.35 11.40 21.31
N GLY A 350 -7.45 11.31 19.99
CA GLY A 350 -6.73 12.17 19.06
C GLY A 350 -7.55 13.17 18.29
N LEU A 351 -8.82 12.96 17.96
CA LEU A 351 -9.48 13.75 16.92
C LEU A 351 -10.61 14.66 17.43
N SER A 352 -10.67 14.91 18.75
CA SER A 352 -11.72 15.71 19.35
C SER A 352 -11.28 17.08 19.90
N ASN A 353 -9.96 17.34 19.96
CA ASN A 353 -9.43 18.56 20.55
C ASN A 353 -8.18 19.05 19.77
N PRO A 354 -8.23 20.22 19.11
CA PRO A 354 -7.12 20.74 18.30
C PRO A 354 -5.77 20.84 19.03
N VAL A 355 -5.77 20.92 20.36
CA VAL A 355 -4.52 20.98 21.14
C VAL A 355 -3.88 19.60 21.29
N THR A 356 -4.69 18.57 21.58
CA THR A 356 -4.23 17.17 21.63
C THR A 356 -3.84 16.67 20.24
N ASP A 357 -4.56 17.08 19.20
CA ASP A 357 -4.29 16.72 17.81
C ASP A 357 -2.91 17.25 17.36
N THR A 358 -2.58 18.50 17.70
CA THR A 358 -1.25 19.06 17.40
C THR A 358 -0.14 18.38 18.20
N GLN A 359 -0.38 17.97 19.43
CA GLN A 359 0.61 17.22 20.23
C GLN A 359 0.83 15.83 19.66
N LEU A 360 -0.22 15.13 19.25
CA LEU A 360 -0.14 13.82 18.62
C LEU A 360 0.64 13.92 17.30
N VAL A 361 0.27 14.85 16.42
CA VAL A 361 0.97 15.04 15.14
C VAL A 361 2.45 15.40 15.37
N SER A 362 2.76 16.28 16.32
CA SER A 362 4.15 16.66 16.61
C SER A 362 4.98 15.55 17.25
N GLY A 363 4.36 14.59 17.93
CA GLY A 363 5.03 13.39 18.47
C GLY A 363 5.27 12.34 17.39
N VAL A 364 4.25 12.07 16.57
CA VAL A 364 4.27 10.99 15.57
C VAL A 364 5.02 11.38 14.29
N ALA A 365 4.84 12.61 13.78
CA ALA A 365 5.41 13.03 12.50
C ALA A 365 6.94 12.84 12.38
N PRO A 366 7.77 13.19 13.39
CA PRO A 366 9.22 12.98 13.33
C PRO A 366 9.62 11.50 13.31
N GLN A 367 8.72 10.60 13.66
CA GLN A 367 8.99 9.17 13.69
C GLN A 367 8.71 8.49 12.35
N LEU A 368 7.95 9.14 11.46
CA LEU A 368 7.55 8.56 10.19
C LEU A 368 8.64 8.71 9.12
N GLN A 369 8.82 7.66 8.33
CA GLN A 369 9.54 7.73 7.05
C GLN A 369 8.51 7.46 5.94
N VAL A 370 8.35 8.43 5.06
CA VAL A 370 7.32 8.40 4.02
C VAL A 370 7.92 8.72 2.65
N ASP A 371 7.22 8.43 1.58
CA ASP A 371 7.65 8.84 0.25
C ASP A 371 7.67 10.37 0.11
N SER A 372 8.44 10.87 -0.87
CA SER A 372 8.67 12.30 -1.06
C SER A 372 7.44 13.08 -1.56
N SER A 373 6.40 12.40 -2.03
CA SER A 373 5.14 13.02 -2.47
C SER A 373 4.09 13.10 -1.35
N PHE A 374 4.25 12.34 -0.27
CA PHE A 374 3.29 12.28 0.83
C PHE A 374 3.56 13.36 1.87
N SER A 375 2.96 14.54 1.69
CA SER A 375 3.15 15.68 2.59
C SER A 375 2.35 15.53 3.89
N LEU A 376 2.75 16.29 4.92
CA LEU A 376 1.97 16.40 6.17
C LEU A 376 0.54 16.87 5.92
N SER A 377 0.32 17.76 4.94
CA SER A 377 -1.01 18.24 4.60
C SER A 377 -1.90 17.13 4.03
N ASP A 378 -1.33 16.23 3.22
CA ASP A 378 -2.06 15.10 2.65
C ASP A 378 -2.46 14.11 3.76
N MET A 379 -1.52 13.79 4.67
CA MET A 379 -1.81 12.95 5.84
C MET A 379 -2.92 13.52 6.72
N VAL A 380 -2.87 14.84 7.01
CA VAL A 380 -3.91 15.52 7.80
C VAL A 380 -5.25 15.50 7.08
N ASN A 381 -5.28 15.77 5.77
CA ASN A 381 -6.51 15.71 4.98
C ASN A 381 -7.12 14.30 5.01
N LEU A 382 -6.32 13.25 4.80
CA LEU A 382 -6.79 11.87 4.90
C LEU A 382 -7.37 11.55 6.29
N ILE A 383 -6.69 11.97 7.36
CA ILE A 383 -7.20 11.79 8.73
C ILE A 383 -8.56 12.49 8.90
N LEU A 384 -8.70 13.72 8.38
CA LEU A 384 -9.95 14.48 8.46
C LEU A 384 -11.07 13.85 7.62
N ASP A 385 -10.76 13.35 6.44
CA ASP A 385 -11.73 12.74 5.53
C ASP A 385 -12.27 11.42 6.08
N PHE A 386 -11.43 10.66 6.80
CA PHE A 386 -11.77 9.33 7.33
C PHE A 386 -11.99 9.28 8.84
N HIS A 387 -11.97 10.42 9.56
CA HIS A 387 -12.09 10.46 11.03
C HIS A 387 -13.36 9.81 11.60
N GLY A 388 -14.41 9.67 10.81
CA GLY A 388 -15.68 9.06 11.22
C GLY A 388 -15.82 7.57 10.89
N VAL A 389 -14.83 6.99 10.23
CA VAL A 389 -14.88 5.57 9.85
C VAL A 389 -14.66 4.71 11.10
N ASN A 390 -15.57 3.75 11.29
CA ASN A 390 -15.45 2.80 12.39
C ASN A 390 -14.39 1.74 12.05
N ALA A 391 -13.29 1.72 12.80
CA ALA A 391 -12.21 0.74 12.62
C ALA A 391 -12.70 -0.72 12.70
N ASN A 392 -13.77 -0.99 13.47
CA ASN A 392 -14.34 -2.34 13.59
C ASN A 392 -15.10 -2.79 12.33
N SER A 393 -15.51 -1.86 11.46
CA SER A 393 -16.22 -2.17 10.22
C SER A 393 -15.31 -2.16 8.99
N ALA A 394 -14.04 -1.73 9.14
CA ALA A 394 -13.07 -1.76 8.06
C ALA A 394 -12.69 -3.22 7.73
N PRO A 395 -12.90 -3.70 6.49
CA PRO A 395 -12.44 -5.02 6.08
C PRO A 395 -10.93 -5.15 6.27
N GLN A 396 -10.51 -6.22 6.94
CA GLN A 396 -9.10 -6.57 7.11
C GLN A 396 -8.89 -7.93 6.46
N LEU A 397 -8.23 -7.89 5.31
CA LEU A 397 -8.05 -9.02 4.42
C LEU A 397 -6.60 -9.48 4.43
N THR A 398 -6.40 -10.77 4.26
CA THR A 398 -5.07 -11.37 4.01
C THR A 398 -5.11 -11.99 2.64
N LEU A 399 -4.08 -11.77 1.83
CA LEU A 399 -3.96 -12.44 0.54
C LEU A 399 -3.91 -13.95 0.77
N PRO A 400 -4.80 -14.75 0.17
CA PRO A 400 -4.77 -16.20 0.28
C PRO A 400 -3.47 -16.79 -0.25
N VAL A 401 -2.93 -17.78 0.45
CA VAL A 401 -1.68 -18.43 0.05
C VAL A 401 -1.77 -19.94 0.24
N GLU A 402 -0.99 -20.66 -0.55
CA GLU A 402 -0.70 -22.07 -0.36
C GLU A 402 0.68 -22.20 0.30
N VAL A 403 0.72 -22.84 1.47
CA VAL A 403 1.94 -22.93 2.28
C VAL A 403 2.77 -24.15 1.87
N ASP A 404 3.98 -23.95 1.38
CA ASP A 404 4.99 -25.01 1.25
C ASP A 404 5.81 -25.13 2.55
N GLN A 405 5.41 -26.06 3.41
CA GLN A 405 6.00 -26.26 4.74
C GLN A 405 7.30 -27.06 4.73
N PHE A 406 7.78 -27.51 3.57
CA PHE A 406 8.89 -28.47 3.57
C PHE A 406 10.28 -27.82 3.46
N GLY A 407 10.37 -26.52 3.25
CA GLY A 407 11.64 -25.77 3.17
C GLY A 407 12.58 -26.27 2.08
N SER A 408 12.07 -27.04 1.13
CA SER A 408 12.84 -27.75 0.09
C SER A 408 12.65 -27.17 -1.31
N TYR A 409 11.94 -26.08 -1.43
CA TYR A 409 11.66 -25.49 -2.75
C TYR A 409 12.95 -25.08 -3.46
N THR A 410 13.05 -25.51 -4.71
CA THR A 410 14.14 -25.16 -5.62
C THR A 410 13.54 -24.45 -6.83
N TYR A 411 14.00 -23.25 -7.11
CA TYR A 411 13.57 -22.47 -8.26
C TYR A 411 14.73 -22.31 -9.24
N LYS A 412 14.56 -22.77 -10.50
CA LYS A 412 15.59 -22.73 -11.56
C LYS A 412 16.94 -23.27 -11.06
N GLY A 413 16.92 -24.40 -10.35
CA GLY A 413 18.12 -25.05 -9.80
C GLY A 413 18.73 -24.38 -8.57
N VAL A 414 18.15 -23.30 -8.05
CA VAL A 414 18.62 -22.59 -6.84
C VAL A 414 17.78 -23.03 -5.65
N PRO A 415 18.36 -23.73 -4.65
CA PRO A 415 17.69 -24.07 -3.40
C PRO A 415 17.86 -22.98 -2.34
N GLY A 416 17.19 -23.13 -1.21
CA GLY A 416 17.49 -22.37 0.01
C GLY A 416 16.58 -21.18 0.27
N TYR A 417 15.38 -21.17 -0.29
CA TYR A 417 14.37 -20.15 0.01
C TYR A 417 13.71 -20.35 1.37
N GLY A 418 13.90 -21.50 2.04
CA GLY A 418 13.24 -21.85 3.29
C GLY A 418 11.76 -22.16 3.08
N ASP A 419 10.95 -21.97 4.13
CA ASP A 419 9.51 -22.08 4.02
C ASP A 419 9.00 -20.93 3.15
N ILE A 420 8.24 -21.25 2.11
CA ILE A 420 7.66 -20.29 1.18
C ILE A 420 6.16 -20.47 1.10
N GLU A 421 5.49 -19.45 0.61
CA GLU A 421 4.07 -19.44 0.32
C GLU A 421 3.87 -19.10 -1.16
N PHE A 422 2.93 -19.76 -1.81
CA PHE A 422 2.56 -19.47 -3.19
C PHE A 422 1.23 -18.70 -3.23
N PRO A 423 1.02 -17.81 -4.22
CA PRO A 423 -0.27 -17.17 -4.44
C PRO A 423 -1.34 -18.22 -4.74
N TYR A 424 -2.58 -17.95 -4.35
CA TYR A 424 -3.71 -18.86 -4.55
C TYR A 424 -4.82 -18.21 -5.38
N ASN A 425 -4.57 -18.07 -6.67
CA ASN A 425 -5.57 -17.58 -7.62
C ASN A 425 -6.66 -18.67 -7.83
N THR A 426 -7.93 -18.41 -7.97
CA THR A 426 -8.69 -17.16 -8.18
C THR A 426 -9.03 -16.43 -6.87
N GLN A 427 -8.67 -16.95 -5.73
CA GLN A 427 -9.08 -16.38 -4.44
C GLN A 427 -8.35 -15.06 -4.15
N ASP A 428 -7.07 -14.98 -4.44
CA ASP A 428 -6.28 -13.74 -4.30
C ASP A 428 -6.83 -12.62 -5.19
N GLN A 429 -7.18 -12.90 -6.46
CA GLN A 429 -7.81 -11.90 -7.32
C GLN A 429 -9.16 -11.41 -6.75
N GLN A 430 -9.98 -12.32 -6.25
CA GLN A 430 -11.25 -11.96 -5.59
C GLN A 430 -11.02 -11.08 -4.35
N VAL A 431 -9.96 -11.35 -3.59
CA VAL A 431 -9.58 -10.56 -2.42
C VAL A 431 -9.07 -9.18 -2.83
N ILE A 432 -8.26 -9.10 -3.89
CA ILE A 432 -7.77 -7.82 -4.45
C ILE A 432 -8.95 -6.99 -4.96
N ASP A 433 -9.86 -7.58 -5.74
CA ASP A 433 -11.05 -6.89 -6.23
C ASP A 433 -11.91 -6.34 -5.08
N GLN A 434 -12.11 -7.15 -4.03
CA GLN A 434 -12.82 -6.71 -2.84
C GLN A 434 -12.09 -5.61 -2.09
N PHE A 435 -10.77 -5.73 -1.93
CA PHE A 435 -9.92 -4.75 -1.27
C PHE A 435 -10.01 -3.39 -1.97
N LEU A 436 -9.91 -3.37 -3.29
CA LEU A 436 -10.01 -2.17 -4.11
C LEU A 436 -11.46 -1.69 -4.33
N GLY A 437 -12.45 -2.50 -3.94
CA GLY A 437 -13.87 -2.18 -4.16
C GLY A 437 -14.31 -2.17 -5.62
N VAL A 438 -13.63 -2.94 -6.47
CA VAL A 438 -13.87 -3.06 -7.92
C VAL A 438 -14.53 -4.39 -8.28
N GLY A 439 -14.98 -4.52 -9.52
CA GLY A 439 -15.60 -5.77 -10.00
C GLY A 439 -14.58 -6.67 -10.72
N PRO A 440 -14.88 -7.98 -10.88
CA PRO A 440 -13.95 -8.98 -11.40
C PRO A 440 -13.57 -8.81 -12.89
N THR A 441 -14.13 -7.83 -13.57
CA THR A 441 -13.82 -7.49 -14.95
C THR A 441 -13.19 -6.10 -15.06
N THR A 442 -12.70 -5.56 -13.98
CA THR A 442 -12.05 -4.24 -13.90
C THR A 442 -10.53 -4.43 -13.92
N ASP A 443 -9.86 -3.62 -14.72
CA ASP A 443 -8.42 -3.44 -14.65
C ASP A 443 -8.08 -2.76 -13.31
N THR A 444 -7.41 -3.46 -12.43
CA THR A 444 -7.13 -3.00 -11.06
C THR A 444 -6.10 -1.88 -11.03
N MET A 445 -5.21 -1.80 -12.03
CA MET A 445 -4.18 -0.75 -12.12
C MET A 445 -4.71 0.55 -12.72
N HIS A 446 -5.63 0.48 -13.69
CA HIS A 446 -6.02 1.64 -14.49
C HIS A 446 -7.52 1.95 -14.45
N GLY A 447 -8.33 1.13 -13.75
CA GLY A 447 -9.77 1.37 -13.55
C GLY A 447 -10.66 1.17 -14.78
N GLY A 448 -10.14 0.59 -15.84
CA GLY A 448 -10.89 0.29 -17.06
C GLY A 448 -11.57 -1.07 -17.04
N LYS A 449 -12.23 -1.42 -18.13
CA LYS A 449 -12.73 -2.78 -18.32
C LYS A 449 -11.63 -3.66 -18.91
N LEU A 450 -11.44 -4.84 -18.33
CA LEU A 450 -10.53 -5.85 -18.89
C LEU A 450 -10.90 -6.25 -20.32
N PRO A 451 -9.93 -6.51 -21.21
CA PRO A 451 -10.19 -7.01 -22.55
C PRO A 451 -10.87 -8.38 -22.50
N SER A 452 -11.68 -8.67 -23.53
CA SER A 452 -12.22 -10.02 -23.68
C SER A 452 -11.10 -11.01 -24.07
N PRO A 453 -11.20 -12.31 -23.75
CA PRO A 453 -10.21 -13.30 -24.16
C PRO A 453 -9.84 -13.24 -25.66
N GLY A 454 -10.81 -13.01 -26.55
CA GLY A 454 -10.59 -12.91 -27.98
C GLY A 454 -9.81 -11.68 -28.46
N ALA A 455 -9.54 -10.72 -27.56
CA ALA A 455 -8.70 -9.56 -27.85
C ALA A 455 -7.26 -9.74 -27.35
N VAL A 456 -6.94 -10.87 -26.70
CA VAL A 456 -5.62 -11.14 -26.12
C VAL A 456 -4.92 -12.27 -26.88
N THR A 457 -3.65 -12.04 -27.21
CA THR A 457 -2.77 -13.04 -27.86
C THR A 457 -1.83 -13.62 -26.80
N VAL A 458 -1.82 -14.95 -26.66
CA VAL A 458 -1.12 -15.67 -25.61
C VAL A 458 -0.12 -16.67 -26.22
N SER A 459 1.12 -16.74 -25.71
CA SER A 459 2.00 -17.89 -25.88
C SER A 459 1.97 -18.77 -24.63
N VAL A 460 2.19 -20.05 -24.75
CA VAL A 460 2.18 -21.01 -23.64
C VAL A 460 3.45 -21.83 -23.61
N GLU A 461 4.21 -21.70 -22.52
CA GLU A 461 5.47 -22.39 -22.31
C GLU A 461 5.34 -23.38 -21.14
N ASN A 462 5.84 -24.60 -21.30
CA ASN A 462 5.84 -25.59 -20.23
C ASN A 462 7.03 -25.35 -19.27
N GLY A 463 6.75 -24.94 -18.06
CA GLY A 463 7.74 -24.75 -16.99
C GLY A 463 7.80 -25.89 -16.00
N SER A 464 6.72 -26.67 -15.84
CA SER A 464 6.62 -27.75 -14.86
C SER A 464 7.30 -29.06 -15.27
N GLY A 465 7.56 -29.26 -16.57
CA GLY A 465 8.01 -30.54 -17.11
C GLY A 465 6.94 -31.64 -17.24
N THR A 466 5.69 -31.30 -16.95
CA THR A 466 4.57 -32.21 -17.15
C THR A 466 4.34 -32.43 -18.65
N TYR A 467 4.25 -33.68 -19.08
CA TYR A 467 4.11 -34.03 -20.49
C TYR A 467 2.84 -33.42 -21.09
N ASN A 468 2.93 -32.81 -22.26
CA ASN A 468 1.85 -32.13 -23.01
C ASN A 468 1.20 -30.92 -22.30
N GLN A 469 1.67 -30.46 -21.16
CA GLN A 469 0.98 -29.43 -20.38
C GLN A 469 0.77 -28.14 -21.16
N ALA A 470 1.77 -27.64 -21.89
CA ALA A 470 1.60 -26.43 -22.72
C ALA A 470 0.54 -26.63 -23.82
N THR A 471 0.50 -27.80 -24.45
CA THR A 471 -0.52 -28.13 -25.47
C THR A 471 -1.94 -28.18 -24.88
N ASP A 472 -2.09 -28.85 -23.73
CA ASP A 472 -3.37 -28.97 -23.05
C ASP A 472 -3.88 -27.61 -22.55
N THR A 473 -2.97 -26.80 -21.98
CA THR A 473 -3.25 -25.44 -21.54
C THR A 473 -3.65 -24.56 -22.73
N SER A 474 -2.92 -24.64 -23.84
CA SER A 474 -3.24 -23.85 -25.05
C SER A 474 -4.62 -24.21 -25.60
N THR A 475 -4.97 -25.49 -25.60
CA THR A 475 -6.29 -25.96 -26.03
C THR A 475 -7.40 -25.42 -25.13
N ALA A 476 -7.17 -25.42 -23.82
CA ALA A 476 -8.13 -24.89 -22.86
C ALA A 476 -8.30 -23.36 -22.99
N LEU A 477 -7.21 -22.61 -23.18
CA LEU A 477 -7.25 -21.16 -23.42
C LEU A 477 -7.95 -20.82 -24.75
N GLN A 478 -7.72 -21.60 -25.83
CA GLN A 478 -8.45 -21.45 -27.09
C GLN A 478 -9.97 -21.68 -26.90
N ALA A 479 -10.35 -22.64 -26.05
CA ALA A 479 -11.76 -22.87 -25.74
C ALA A 479 -12.41 -21.69 -24.99
N LEU A 480 -11.63 -20.87 -24.27
CA LEU A 480 -12.07 -19.61 -23.67
C LEU A 480 -12.09 -18.44 -24.67
N GLY A 481 -11.55 -18.66 -25.86
CA GLY A 481 -11.52 -17.66 -26.95
C GLY A 481 -10.21 -16.93 -27.13
N TYR A 482 -9.13 -17.24 -26.37
CA TYR A 482 -7.81 -16.64 -26.57
C TYR A 482 -7.17 -16.99 -27.93
N HIS A 483 -6.37 -16.06 -28.46
CA HIS A 483 -5.55 -16.31 -29.63
C HIS A 483 -4.19 -16.87 -29.18
N VAL A 484 -3.95 -18.17 -29.34
CA VAL A 484 -2.65 -18.77 -29.02
C VAL A 484 -1.67 -18.57 -30.18
N ALA A 485 -0.59 -17.84 -29.93
CA ALA A 485 0.45 -17.51 -30.90
C ALA A 485 1.53 -18.59 -31.00
N GLY A 486 1.88 -19.23 -29.86
CA GLY A 486 2.93 -20.23 -29.79
C GLY A 486 2.77 -21.20 -28.64
N ILE A 487 3.50 -22.31 -28.72
CA ILE A 487 3.57 -23.33 -27.67
C ILE A 487 5.02 -23.80 -27.61
N GLY A 488 5.61 -23.84 -26.41
CA GLY A 488 7.00 -24.24 -26.21
C GLY A 488 7.29 -24.83 -24.84
N ASP A 489 8.58 -24.94 -24.57
CA ASP A 489 9.11 -25.36 -23.27
C ASP A 489 10.18 -24.35 -22.82
N VAL A 490 10.14 -23.94 -21.55
CA VAL A 490 11.21 -23.11 -20.97
C VAL A 490 12.48 -23.93 -20.74
N THR A 491 13.61 -23.29 -20.60
CA THR A 491 14.88 -23.96 -20.29
C THR A 491 15.47 -23.40 -19.00
N PRO A 492 15.66 -24.22 -17.97
CA PRO A 492 15.34 -25.67 -17.86
C PRO A 492 13.83 -25.91 -17.62
N VAL A 493 13.35 -27.08 -18.11
CA VAL A 493 12.00 -27.55 -17.88
C VAL A 493 11.93 -28.30 -16.55
N GLY A 494 10.82 -28.19 -15.82
CA GLY A 494 10.53 -29.02 -14.64
C GLY A 494 10.87 -28.41 -13.30
N GLU A 495 11.18 -27.12 -13.25
CA GLU A 495 11.60 -26.44 -12.02
C GLU A 495 10.59 -25.39 -11.50
N GLN A 496 9.43 -25.27 -12.14
CA GLN A 496 8.41 -24.29 -11.70
C GLN A 496 7.21 -24.99 -11.07
N ALA A 497 6.92 -24.63 -9.82
CA ALA A 497 5.67 -24.99 -9.15
C ALA A 497 4.56 -23.97 -9.48
N GLU A 498 4.89 -22.73 -9.53
CA GLU A 498 4.03 -21.59 -9.79
C GLU A 498 3.87 -21.34 -11.30
N THR A 499 2.66 -21.01 -11.72
CA THR A 499 2.37 -20.52 -13.08
C THR A 499 2.52 -19.02 -13.13
N VAL A 500 3.33 -18.53 -14.07
CA VAL A 500 3.57 -17.10 -14.23
C VAL A 500 3.03 -16.60 -15.56
N VAL A 501 2.26 -15.52 -15.51
CA VAL A 501 1.72 -14.82 -16.68
C VAL A 501 2.59 -13.61 -16.95
N TYR A 502 3.57 -13.77 -17.86
CA TYR A 502 4.51 -12.72 -18.20
C TYR A 502 3.94 -11.72 -19.19
N TYR A 503 4.23 -10.44 -18.99
CA TYR A 503 3.93 -9.35 -19.91
C TYR A 503 5.17 -8.46 -20.14
N ALA A 504 5.19 -7.70 -21.24
CA ALA A 504 6.44 -7.08 -21.71
C ALA A 504 6.65 -5.65 -21.20
N GLN A 505 5.59 -4.90 -20.89
CA GLN A 505 5.68 -3.48 -20.54
C GLN A 505 4.58 -3.10 -19.53
N MET A 506 4.89 -2.13 -18.66
CA MET A 506 3.92 -1.47 -17.78
C MET A 506 3.02 -0.52 -18.60
N THR A 507 2.25 -1.07 -19.52
CA THR A 507 1.25 -0.32 -20.28
C THR A 507 -0.15 -0.81 -19.91
N PRO A 508 -1.18 0.06 -19.94
CA PRO A 508 -2.54 -0.36 -19.63
C PRO A 508 -3.03 -1.55 -20.46
N ALA A 509 -2.53 -1.69 -21.71
CA ALA A 509 -2.93 -2.78 -22.58
C ALA A 509 -2.28 -4.12 -22.20
N ASP A 510 -0.98 -4.12 -21.84
CA ASP A 510 -0.25 -5.34 -21.53
C ASP A 510 -0.61 -5.86 -20.14
N GLU A 511 -0.74 -4.97 -19.15
CA GLU A 511 -1.18 -5.32 -17.78
C GLU A 511 -2.61 -5.85 -17.75
N ALA A 512 -3.55 -5.18 -18.43
CA ALA A 512 -4.92 -5.66 -18.53
C ALA A 512 -5.03 -6.99 -19.29
N ALA A 513 -4.17 -7.23 -20.29
CA ALA A 513 -4.09 -8.52 -20.97
C ALA A 513 -3.58 -9.62 -20.03
N ALA A 514 -2.52 -9.34 -19.26
CA ALA A 514 -1.97 -10.27 -18.28
C ALA A 514 -2.99 -10.60 -17.19
N GLN A 515 -3.65 -9.59 -16.63
CA GLN A 515 -4.72 -9.78 -15.64
C GLN A 515 -5.89 -10.60 -16.20
N THR A 516 -6.29 -10.38 -17.45
CA THR A 516 -7.35 -11.18 -18.11
C THR A 516 -6.97 -12.65 -18.20
N VAL A 517 -5.71 -12.95 -18.53
CA VAL A 517 -5.21 -14.32 -18.61
C VAL A 517 -5.11 -14.93 -17.21
N ALA A 518 -4.52 -14.21 -16.25
CA ALA A 518 -4.42 -14.66 -14.87
C ALA A 518 -5.79 -15.00 -14.28
N ASN A 519 -6.82 -14.17 -14.49
CA ASN A 519 -8.20 -14.42 -14.04
C ASN A 519 -8.85 -15.66 -14.68
N SER A 520 -8.30 -16.16 -15.78
CA SER A 520 -8.75 -17.39 -16.43
C SER A 520 -8.09 -18.65 -15.87
N LEU A 521 -7.18 -18.50 -14.91
CA LEU A 521 -6.42 -19.59 -14.30
C LEU A 521 -6.71 -19.67 -12.80
N SER A 522 -6.54 -20.83 -12.20
CA SER A 522 -6.68 -21.08 -10.77
C SER A 522 -5.51 -21.89 -10.24
N GLY A 523 -5.18 -21.74 -8.98
CA GLY A 523 -4.05 -22.40 -8.33
C GLY A 523 -2.91 -21.41 -8.06
N SER A 524 -1.68 -21.88 -8.00
CA SER A 524 -0.50 -21.02 -7.83
C SER A 524 -0.21 -20.26 -9.11
N VAL A 525 -0.84 -19.12 -9.30
CA VAL A 525 -0.77 -18.26 -10.50
C VAL A 525 -0.49 -16.84 -10.11
N ILE A 526 0.46 -16.19 -10.79
CA ILE A 526 0.83 -14.79 -10.58
C ILE A 526 1.19 -14.13 -11.92
N MET A 527 1.09 -12.80 -11.99
CA MET A 527 1.60 -12.00 -13.12
C MET A 527 3.07 -11.63 -12.89
N ALA A 528 3.80 -11.28 -13.95
CA ALA A 528 5.13 -10.70 -13.83
C ALA A 528 5.53 -9.87 -15.05
N LEU A 529 6.16 -8.72 -14.80
CA LEU A 529 6.80 -7.93 -15.84
C LEU A 529 8.18 -8.54 -16.18
N ASP A 530 8.29 -9.17 -17.34
CA ASP A 530 9.58 -9.57 -17.90
C ASP A 530 9.49 -9.66 -19.43
N PRO A 531 9.99 -8.63 -20.17
CA PRO A 531 9.95 -8.65 -21.63
C PRO A 531 10.76 -9.79 -22.26
N THR A 532 11.71 -10.39 -21.53
CA THR A 532 12.53 -11.50 -22.06
C THR A 532 11.79 -12.84 -22.04
N GLN A 533 10.72 -12.95 -21.27
CA GLN A 533 9.88 -14.14 -21.17
C GLN A 533 8.66 -14.09 -22.11
N VAL A 534 8.41 -12.96 -22.76
CA VAL A 534 7.30 -12.86 -23.72
C VAL A 534 7.77 -13.37 -25.09
N THR A 535 7.17 -14.46 -25.56
CA THR A 535 7.59 -15.22 -26.74
C THR A 535 6.58 -15.12 -27.89
N ASP A 536 6.96 -15.56 -29.08
CA ASP A 536 6.12 -15.75 -30.28
C ASP A 536 5.35 -14.49 -30.75
N GLY A 537 5.78 -13.29 -30.33
CA GLY A 537 5.08 -12.04 -30.60
C GLY A 537 3.70 -11.93 -29.95
N ALA A 538 3.44 -12.73 -28.90
CA ALA A 538 2.25 -12.64 -28.09
C ALA A 538 2.26 -11.34 -27.24
N GLN A 539 1.10 -10.94 -26.72
CA GLN A 539 1.01 -9.89 -25.69
C GLN A 539 1.44 -10.43 -24.33
N VAL A 540 1.13 -11.70 -24.09
CA VAL A 540 1.34 -12.38 -22.80
C VAL A 540 1.89 -13.76 -23.04
N THR A 541 2.79 -14.23 -22.18
CA THR A 541 3.26 -15.62 -22.17
C THR A 541 2.91 -16.27 -20.84
N VAL A 542 2.22 -17.41 -20.89
CA VAL A 542 1.95 -18.25 -19.71
C VAL A 542 3.04 -19.30 -19.61
N VAL A 543 3.87 -19.21 -18.58
CA VAL A 543 4.81 -20.27 -18.21
C VAL A 543 4.15 -21.14 -17.16
N THR A 544 3.81 -22.37 -17.50
CA THR A 544 3.01 -23.25 -16.65
C THR A 544 3.80 -23.87 -15.52
N GLY A 545 3.27 -23.81 -14.32
CA GLY A 545 3.76 -24.52 -13.13
C GLY A 545 3.09 -25.88 -12.91
N THR A 546 3.36 -26.52 -11.77
CA THR A 546 2.76 -27.83 -11.42
C THR A 546 1.37 -27.71 -10.80
N GLN A 547 1.01 -26.53 -10.26
CA GLN A 547 -0.17 -26.36 -9.40
C GLN A 547 -1.12 -25.32 -9.96
N PHE A 548 -1.72 -25.58 -11.12
CA PHE A 548 -2.73 -24.70 -11.69
C PHE A 548 -3.76 -25.45 -12.52
N THR A 549 -4.87 -24.80 -12.82
CA THR A 549 -5.89 -25.25 -13.76
C THR A 549 -6.42 -24.09 -14.58
N VAL A 550 -6.84 -24.35 -15.82
CA VAL A 550 -7.58 -23.37 -16.63
C VAL A 550 -9.05 -23.43 -16.22
N ASN A 551 -9.64 -22.30 -15.86
CA ASN A 551 -11.03 -22.21 -15.43
C ASN A 551 -11.96 -22.58 -16.60
N PRO A 552 -13.03 -23.35 -16.37
CA PRO A 552 -13.99 -23.65 -17.42
C PRO A 552 -14.70 -22.36 -17.89
N PRO A 553 -15.13 -22.29 -19.17
CA PRO A 553 -15.92 -21.16 -19.64
C PRO A 553 -17.17 -20.99 -18.78
N ALA A 554 -17.50 -19.74 -18.45
CA ALA A 554 -18.70 -19.44 -17.69
C ALA A 554 -19.94 -20.04 -18.37
N PRO A 555 -20.85 -20.67 -17.62
CA PRO A 555 -22.06 -21.22 -18.22
C PRO A 555 -22.81 -20.13 -18.96
N ALA A 556 -23.13 -20.39 -20.25
CA ALA A 556 -23.84 -19.43 -21.07
C ALA A 556 -25.15 -19.04 -20.36
N THR A 557 -25.29 -17.78 -20.01
CA THR A 557 -26.56 -17.26 -19.48
C THR A 557 -27.60 -17.49 -20.56
N PRO A 558 -28.69 -18.21 -20.29
CA PRO A 558 -29.71 -18.43 -21.30
C PRO A 558 -30.23 -17.06 -21.74
N THR A 559 -29.97 -16.71 -22.98
CA THR A 559 -30.52 -15.49 -23.59
C THR A 559 -32.02 -15.73 -23.66
N THR A 560 -32.77 -15.12 -22.76
CA THR A 560 -34.26 -15.16 -22.79
C THR A 560 -34.66 -14.44 -24.07
N ALA A 561 -34.96 -15.20 -25.09
CA ALA A 561 -35.56 -14.67 -26.30
C ALA A 561 -36.87 -13.98 -25.90
N ALA A 562 -36.90 -12.67 -26.04
CA ALA A 562 -38.11 -11.88 -25.86
C ALA A 562 -39.07 -12.27 -26.97
N GLY A 563 -40.19 -12.94 -26.62
CA GLY A 563 -41.30 -13.15 -27.52
C GLY A 563 -41.90 -14.56 -27.48
N ALA A 564 -42.59 -14.93 -26.42
CA ALA A 564 -43.69 -15.92 -26.51
C ALA A 564 -44.73 -15.60 -25.43
N THR A 565 -45.89 -15.21 -25.88
CA THR A 565 -47.10 -14.97 -25.08
C THR A 565 -47.55 -16.29 -24.38
N PRO A 566 -47.89 -16.30 -23.10
CA PRO A 566 -48.34 -17.52 -22.43
C PRO A 566 -49.76 -17.85 -22.83
N THR A 567 -49.97 -19.01 -23.46
CA THR A 567 -51.29 -19.64 -23.62
C THR A 567 -51.55 -20.50 -22.40
N THR A 568 -52.61 -20.16 -21.69
CA THR A 568 -53.15 -20.86 -20.51
C THR A 568 -53.62 -22.26 -20.88
N ALA A 569 -53.11 -23.31 -20.20
CA ALA A 569 -53.77 -24.61 -20.12
C ALA A 569 -53.55 -25.20 -18.73
N ALA A 570 -54.64 -25.66 -18.16
CA ALA A 570 -54.82 -26.11 -16.78
C ALA A 570 -54.15 -27.47 -16.48
N ALA A 571 -53.89 -27.65 -15.18
CA ALA A 571 -53.26 -28.78 -14.50
C ALA A 571 -53.93 -30.15 -14.70
N PRO A 572 -53.24 -31.27 -14.32
CA PRO A 572 -53.61 -31.89 -13.06
C PRO A 572 -52.43 -32.22 -12.11
N ALA A 573 -52.80 -32.29 -10.85
CA ALA A 573 -51.99 -32.56 -9.71
C ALA A 573 -51.49 -34.01 -9.62
N THR A 574 -50.22 -34.21 -9.19
CA THR A 574 -49.82 -35.40 -8.39
C THR A 574 -48.56 -35.15 -7.59
N THR A 575 -48.75 -35.32 -6.29
CA THR A 575 -47.88 -35.86 -5.23
C THR A 575 -46.43 -35.38 -5.03
N ALA A 576 -46.23 -34.88 -3.84
CA ALA A 576 -45.06 -34.35 -3.16
C ALA A 576 -43.80 -35.23 -3.21
N ALA A 577 -42.68 -34.56 -3.44
CA ALA A 577 -41.36 -34.89 -2.87
C ALA A 577 -40.75 -33.62 -2.28
N ALA A 578 -40.10 -33.77 -1.13
CA ALA A 578 -39.61 -32.70 -0.30
C ALA A 578 -38.64 -31.73 -1.02
N PRO A 579 -38.66 -30.44 -0.71
CA PRO A 579 -37.80 -29.48 -1.39
C PRO A 579 -36.37 -29.52 -0.80
N THR A 580 -35.42 -29.85 -1.66
CA THR A 580 -34.03 -29.44 -1.47
C THR A 580 -34.01 -27.92 -1.67
N THR A 581 -33.70 -27.18 -0.60
CA THR A 581 -33.61 -25.74 -0.63
C THR A 581 -32.39 -25.30 -1.45
N THR A 582 -32.60 -25.08 -2.74
CA THR A 582 -31.63 -24.32 -3.54
C THR A 582 -31.93 -22.86 -3.30
N THR A 583 -31.11 -22.22 -2.50
CA THR A 583 -31.18 -20.77 -2.28
C THR A 583 -30.78 -20.08 -3.58
N THR A 584 -31.76 -19.66 -4.37
CA THR A 584 -31.54 -18.72 -5.47
C THR A 584 -31.32 -17.35 -4.87
N THR A 585 -30.07 -16.95 -4.75
CA THR A 585 -29.71 -15.58 -4.36
C THR A 585 -30.01 -14.67 -5.54
N SER A 586 -31.05 -13.88 -5.41
CA SER A 586 -31.35 -12.77 -6.32
C SER A 586 -30.20 -11.75 -6.21
N ALA A 587 -29.60 -11.41 -7.33
CA ALA A 587 -28.62 -10.35 -7.43
C ALA A 587 -29.29 -8.98 -7.23
N SER A 588 -29.44 -8.58 -5.97
CA SER A 588 -29.53 -7.19 -5.55
C SER A 588 -28.14 -6.85 -5.04
N GLY A 589 -27.53 -5.72 -5.47
CA GLY A 589 -26.17 -5.30 -5.18
C GLY A 589 -25.74 -5.55 -3.73
N GLY A 590 -25.39 -6.78 -3.43
CA GLY A 590 -24.93 -7.24 -2.14
C GLY A 590 -23.43 -7.02 -2.09
N ALA A 591 -22.96 -6.47 -0.95
CA ALA A 591 -21.56 -6.39 -0.64
C ALA A 591 -20.88 -7.73 -0.97
N PHE A 592 -19.84 -7.66 -1.75
CA PHE A 592 -18.99 -8.79 -2.13
C PHE A 592 -18.45 -9.42 -0.82
N GLN A 593 -18.70 -10.69 -0.59
CA GLN A 593 -18.23 -11.38 0.61
C GLN A 593 -16.89 -12.02 0.31
N ALA A 594 -15.85 -11.65 1.07
CA ALA A 594 -14.52 -12.22 0.95
C ALA A 594 -14.57 -13.76 0.96
N PRO A 595 -13.70 -14.42 0.20
CA PRO A 595 -13.44 -15.84 0.38
C PRO A 595 -13.11 -16.12 1.84
N SER A 596 -13.57 -17.22 2.40
CA SER A 596 -13.31 -17.59 3.79
C SER A 596 -11.81 -17.69 4.14
N ALA A 597 -10.98 -17.94 3.15
CA ALA A 597 -9.52 -17.97 3.27
C ALA A 597 -8.88 -16.58 3.52
N ALA A 598 -9.53 -15.49 3.10
CA ALA A 598 -9.01 -14.13 3.27
C ALA A 598 -9.22 -13.54 4.67
N VAL A 599 -10.05 -14.17 5.49
CA VAL A 599 -10.33 -13.73 6.86
C VAL A 599 -9.90 -14.84 7.82
N THR A 600 -8.85 -14.59 8.57
CA THR A 600 -8.39 -15.53 9.60
C THR A 600 -8.96 -15.10 10.95
N PRO A 601 -9.94 -15.82 11.52
CA PRO A 601 -10.56 -15.43 12.78
C PRO A 601 -9.58 -15.55 13.96
N LEU A 602 -9.75 -14.67 14.95
CA LEU A 602 -8.99 -14.76 16.19
C LEU A 602 -9.20 -16.11 16.87
N GLN A 603 -8.10 -16.68 17.34
CA GLN A 603 -8.11 -17.92 18.10
C GLN A 603 -8.37 -17.64 19.59
N PRO A 604 -8.78 -18.64 20.40
CA PRO A 604 -9.07 -18.44 21.82
C PRO A 604 -7.92 -17.82 22.64
N TRP A 605 -6.69 -17.98 22.19
CA TRP A 605 -5.49 -17.46 22.85
C TRP A 605 -5.02 -16.10 22.33
N ASP A 606 -5.56 -15.61 21.21
CA ASP A 606 -5.11 -14.34 20.66
C ASP A 606 -5.51 -13.17 21.55
N PRO A 607 -4.59 -12.21 21.76
CA PRO A 607 -4.93 -10.92 22.34
C PRO A 607 -5.94 -10.19 21.46
N ARG A 608 -6.88 -9.47 22.08
CA ARG A 608 -7.98 -8.77 21.40
C ARG A 608 -8.35 -7.47 22.08
N SER A 609 -9.32 -6.74 21.53
CA SER A 609 -9.75 -5.47 22.12
C SER A 609 -10.36 -5.64 23.52
N CYS A 610 -10.25 -4.59 24.34
CA CYS A 610 -10.88 -4.51 25.66
C CYS A 610 -12.24 -3.84 25.60
N THR A 611 -13.22 -4.31 26.39
CA THR A 611 -14.44 -3.56 26.65
C THR A 611 -14.20 -2.43 27.65
N PRO A 612 -15.02 -1.35 27.64
CA PRO A 612 -15.07 -0.39 28.73
C PRO A 612 -15.42 -1.11 30.06
N GLY A 613 -14.49 -1.13 31.01
CA GLY A 613 -14.64 -1.86 32.26
C GLY A 613 -13.70 -3.06 32.43
N GLY A 614 -12.85 -3.33 31.44
CA GLY A 614 -11.75 -4.28 31.55
C GLY A 614 -12.08 -5.72 31.17
N GLY A 615 -13.22 -5.95 30.50
CA GLY A 615 -13.56 -7.24 29.92
C GLY A 615 -13.05 -7.43 28.48
N GLU A 616 -13.38 -8.56 27.87
CA GLU A 616 -13.16 -8.83 26.45
C GLU A 616 -14.02 -7.91 25.58
N GLY A 617 -13.42 -7.29 24.54
CA GLY A 617 -14.13 -6.49 23.54
C GLY A 617 -14.76 -7.40 22.46
N THR A 618 -15.83 -6.95 21.86
CA THR A 618 -16.52 -7.62 20.72
C THR A 618 -16.16 -6.95 19.40
#